data_bd153b17835033355eb58e66b49d0a93
#
_entry.id   bd153b17835033355eb58e66b49d0a93
#
_cell.length_a   1.000
_cell.length_b   1.000
_cell.length_c   1.000
_cell.angle_alpha   90.00
_cell.angle_beta   90.00
_cell.angle_gamma   90.00
#
_symmetry.space_group_name_H-M   'P 1'
#
loop_
_entity.id
_entity.type
_entity.pdbx_description
1 polymer ?
#
loop_
_entity_poly.entity_id
_entity_poly.type
_entity_poly.pdbx_seq_one_letter_code
_entity_poly.pdbx_strand_id
1 'polypeptide(L)'
;MKSFRLENRSLPLEYDLYFILDESCFRARADIRLQFLEVCSSVELNCKELVFERIELRREDGTVLHGQAFIDEETEIARIDFAGLAGPGEWILSLDYRGKVNNNLLGLYKSTWTTGEKTGTILSTHFEPVHARRVFPCFDEPSYKTP
;
A
#
# COMPACT_ATOMS: atom_id res chain seq x y z
N MET A 1 18.75 -15.99 -6.68
CA MET A 1 17.28 -16.22 -6.62
C MET A 1 16.65 -15.02 -5.94
N LYS A 2 15.65 -14.41 -6.58
CA LYS A 2 14.94 -13.27 -5.99
C LYS A 2 14.07 -13.75 -4.82
N SER A 3 14.07 -13.02 -3.71
CA SER A 3 13.17 -13.27 -2.59
C SER A 3 11.80 -12.66 -2.88
N PHE A 4 10.74 -13.39 -2.62
CA PHE A 4 9.37 -12.91 -2.66
C PHE A 4 8.84 -12.54 -1.26
N ARG A 5 9.70 -12.64 -0.25
CA ARG A 5 9.39 -12.25 1.13
C ARG A 5 10.00 -10.90 1.43
N LEU A 6 9.27 -10.13 2.22
CA LEU A 6 9.72 -8.84 2.72
C LEU A 6 10.89 -9.03 3.70
N GLU A 7 11.94 -8.23 3.53
CA GLU A 7 13.01 -8.11 4.53
C GLU A 7 12.59 -7.06 5.56
N ASN A 8 12.03 -7.51 6.67
CA ASN A 8 11.44 -6.59 7.63
C ASN A 8 12.21 -6.47 8.93
N ARG A 9 12.58 -5.22 9.20
CA ARG A 9 13.06 -4.71 10.49
C ARG A 9 12.01 -3.82 11.15
N SER A 10 10.78 -3.90 10.65
CA SER A 10 9.64 -3.13 11.12
C SER A 10 8.38 -4.00 11.17
N LEU A 11 7.48 -3.65 12.07
CA LEU A 11 6.18 -4.32 12.23
C LEU A 11 5.06 -3.32 11.95
N PRO A 12 4.09 -3.67 11.10
CA PRO A 12 2.90 -2.86 10.93
C PRO A 12 2.00 -2.99 12.17
N LEU A 13 1.50 -1.87 12.66
CA LEU A 13 0.61 -1.81 13.83
C LEU A 13 -0.82 -1.48 13.44
N GLU A 14 -0.99 -0.61 12.45
CA GLU A 14 -2.30 -0.10 12.05
C GLU A 14 -2.23 0.51 10.65
N TYR A 15 -3.34 0.44 9.91
CA TYR A 15 -3.53 1.09 8.62
C TYR A 15 -4.73 2.02 8.67
N ASP A 16 -4.53 3.28 8.28
CA ASP A 16 -5.61 4.20 7.93
C ASP A 16 -5.61 4.42 6.42
N LEU A 17 -6.69 4.05 5.75
CA LEU A 17 -6.81 4.08 4.30
C LEU A 17 -7.90 5.06 3.87
N TYR A 18 -7.55 5.97 2.96
CA TYR A 18 -8.45 6.95 2.37
C TYR A 18 -8.47 6.78 0.86
N PHE A 19 -9.67 6.69 0.29
CA PHE A 19 -9.84 6.50 -1.14
C PHE A 19 -10.75 7.57 -1.75
N ILE A 20 -10.35 8.07 -2.91
CA ILE A 20 -11.19 8.84 -3.82
C ILE A 20 -11.38 7.97 -5.06
N LEU A 21 -12.60 7.48 -5.24
CA LEU A 21 -12.92 6.48 -6.24
C LEU A 21 -13.57 7.13 -7.48
N ASP A 22 -13.15 6.65 -8.64
CA ASP A 22 -13.77 6.88 -9.93
C ASP A 22 -14.01 5.51 -10.59
N GLU A 23 -14.78 5.43 -11.67
CA GLU A 23 -15.06 4.17 -12.36
C GLU A 23 -13.84 3.54 -13.03
N SER A 24 -12.81 4.33 -13.36
CA SER A 24 -11.61 3.86 -14.08
C SER A 24 -10.33 3.87 -13.26
N CYS A 25 -10.25 4.73 -12.24
CA CYS A 25 -9.06 4.89 -11.42
C CYS A 25 -9.42 5.32 -10.00
N PHE A 26 -8.44 5.30 -9.13
CA PHE A 26 -8.56 5.83 -7.77
C PHE A 26 -7.28 6.55 -7.35
N ARG A 27 -7.45 7.51 -6.45
CA ARG A 27 -6.37 8.12 -5.67
C ARG A 27 -6.57 7.74 -4.23
N ALA A 28 -5.49 7.51 -3.54
CA ALA A 28 -5.55 7.06 -2.17
C ALA A 28 -4.41 7.59 -1.31
N ARG A 29 -4.64 7.56 -0.02
CA ARG A 29 -3.63 7.73 1.01
C ARG A 29 -3.67 6.51 1.93
N ALA A 30 -2.50 5.98 2.23
CA ALA A 30 -2.30 5.01 3.29
C ALA A 30 -1.40 5.62 4.35
N ASP A 31 -1.88 5.74 5.56
CA ASP A 31 -1.07 6.05 6.74
C ASP A 31 -0.87 4.75 7.52
N ILE A 32 0.36 4.24 7.50
CA ILE A 32 0.72 2.98 8.12
C ILE A 32 1.55 3.26 9.36
N ARG A 33 1.03 2.91 10.53
CA ARG A 33 1.79 2.98 11.77
C ARG A 33 2.75 1.79 11.82
N LEU A 34 4.03 2.07 11.96
CA LEU A 34 5.11 1.09 11.98
C LEU A 34 5.88 1.16 13.29
N GLN A 35 6.26 0.00 13.80
CA GLN A 35 7.25 -0.15 14.86
C GLN A 35 8.58 -0.57 14.22
N PHE A 36 9.59 0.31 14.21
CA PHE A 36 10.95 -0.07 13.85
C PHE A 36 11.63 -0.76 15.02
N LEU A 37 12.21 -1.92 14.78
CA LEU A 37 12.92 -2.71 15.80
C LEU A 37 14.37 -2.29 15.94
N GLU A 38 14.94 -1.71 14.90
CA GLU A 38 16.30 -1.20 14.84
C GLU A 38 16.38 0.02 13.91
N VAL A 39 17.53 0.66 13.84
CA VAL A 39 17.77 1.76 12.91
C VAL A 39 17.67 1.27 11.47
N CYS A 40 16.83 1.91 10.67
CA CYS A 40 16.57 1.55 9.28
C CYS A 40 16.65 2.78 8.36
N SER A 41 17.07 2.57 7.13
CA SER A 41 17.04 3.57 6.06
C SER A 41 16.03 3.24 4.97
N SER A 42 15.36 2.11 5.08
CA SER A 42 14.39 1.64 4.08
C SER A 42 13.32 0.73 4.71
N VAL A 43 12.22 0.58 3.98
CA VAL A 43 11.16 -0.39 4.28
C VAL A 43 10.69 -1.05 2.99
N GLU A 44 10.28 -2.30 3.06
CA GLU A 44 9.69 -3.03 1.94
C GLU A 44 8.21 -3.29 2.16
N LEU A 45 7.42 -3.11 1.12
CA LEU A 45 5.98 -3.34 1.08
C LEU A 45 5.61 -4.14 -0.16
N ASN A 46 4.60 -4.97 -0.07
CA ASN A 46 4.00 -5.55 -1.27
C ASN A 46 3.18 -4.48 -2.00
N CYS A 47 3.37 -4.40 -3.31
CA CYS A 47 2.75 -3.39 -4.15
C CYS A 47 2.67 -3.89 -5.59
N LYS A 48 1.51 -3.71 -6.22
CA LYS A 48 1.30 -4.07 -7.62
C LYS A 48 0.40 -3.07 -8.32
N GLU A 49 0.86 -2.59 -9.49
CA GLU A 49 0.08 -1.68 -10.34
C GLU A 49 -0.35 -0.38 -9.63
N LEU A 50 0.42 0.08 -8.65
CA LEU A 50 0.23 1.35 -7.98
C LEU A 50 1.36 2.32 -8.33
N VAL A 51 1.03 3.60 -8.37
CA VAL A 51 1.98 4.68 -8.64
C VAL A 51 2.05 5.60 -7.43
N PHE A 52 3.20 5.69 -6.80
CA PHE A 52 3.41 6.60 -5.67
C PHE A 52 3.57 8.05 -6.16
N GLU A 53 2.90 8.96 -5.48
CA GLU A 53 3.00 10.41 -5.72
C GLU A 53 3.78 11.11 -4.60
N ARG A 54 3.64 10.65 -3.35
CA ARG A 54 4.31 11.22 -2.19
C ARG A 54 4.58 10.15 -1.15
N ILE A 55 5.77 10.18 -0.56
CA ILE A 55 6.19 9.25 0.49
C ILE A 55 6.86 10.03 1.61
N GLU A 56 6.31 9.95 2.80
CA GLU A 56 6.87 10.54 4.01
C GLU A 56 6.83 9.54 5.17
N LEU A 57 7.90 9.53 5.95
CA LEU A 57 7.97 8.84 7.22
C LEU A 57 8.02 9.89 8.33
N ARG A 58 7.05 9.88 9.23
CA ARG A 58 6.88 10.88 10.29
C ARG A 58 6.95 10.25 11.67
N ARG A 59 7.50 10.99 12.59
CA ARG A 59 7.54 10.65 14.02
C ARG A 59 6.81 11.71 14.84
N GLU A 60 6.31 11.33 16.00
CA GLU A 60 5.56 12.21 16.91
C GLU A 60 6.36 13.45 17.35
N ASP A 61 7.68 13.35 17.44
CA ASP A 61 8.57 14.47 17.78
C ASP A 61 8.71 15.53 16.67
N GLY A 62 8.02 15.36 15.53
CA GLY A 62 8.04 16.25 14.37
C GLY A 62 9.09 15.90 13.31
N THR A 63 9.89 14.85 13.50
CA THR A 63 10.83 14.38 12.48
C THR A 63 10.08 13.89 11.26
N VAL A 64 10.49 14.35 10.07
CA VAL A 64 9.96 13.92 8.76
C VAL A 64 11.11 13.50 7.86
N LEU A 65 11.03 12.29 7.33
CA LEU A 65 11.93 11.77 6.32
C LEU A 65 11.16 11.54 5.01
N HIS A 66 11.66 12.10 3.92
CA HIS A 66 11.10 11.85 2.60
C HIS A 66 11.62 10.52 2.07
N GLY A 67 10.76 9.81 1.34
CA GLY A 67 11.07 8.51 0.76
C GLY A 67 10.99 8.50 -0.75
N GLN A 68 11.69 7.53 -1.35
CA GLN A 68 11.62 7.22 -2.77
C GLN A 68 11.39 5.72 -2.95
N ALA A 69 10.40 5.37 -3.77
CA ALA A 69 10.03 3.98 -4.02
C ALA A 69 10.71 3.42 -5.27
N PHE A 70 11.16 2.18 -5.17
CA PHE A 70 11.65 1.34 -6.26
C PHE A 70 10.82 0.06 -6.28
N ILE A 71 10.06 -0.14 -7.35
CA ILE A 71 9.13 -1.26 -7.48
C ILE A 71 9.75 -2.34 -8.37
N ASP A 72 9.88 -3.55 -7.84
CA ASP A 72 10.19 -4.74 -8.62
C ASP A 72 8.87 -5.43 -8.99
N GLU A 73 8.50 -5.35 -10.27
CA GLU A 73 7.24 -5.91 -10.76
C GLU A 73 7.20 -7.44 -10.72
N GLU A 74 8.34 -8.10 -10.77
CA GLU A 74 8.43 -9.56 -10.71
C GLU A 74 8.12 -10.08 -9.31
N THR A 75 8.69 -9.46 -8.28
CA THR A 75 8.47 -9.85 -6.88
C THR A 75 7.25 -9.16 -6.26
N GLU A 76 6.71 -8.14 -6.92
CA GLU A 76 5.63 -7.28 -6.43
C GLU A 76 5.99 -6.60 -5.08
N ILE A 77 7.27 -6.23 -4.94
CA ILE A 77 7.81 -5.56 -3.76
C ILE A 77 8.22 -4.14 -4.14
N ALA A 78 7.74 -3.18 -3.37
CA ALA A 78 8.21 -1.80 -3.37
C ALA A 78 9.18 -1.62 -2.21
N ARG A 79 10.42 -1.27 -2.53
CA ARG A 79 11.40 -0.81 -1.55
C ARG A 79 11.32 0.71 -1.49
N ILE A 80 11.14 1.24 -0.30
CA ILE A 80 11.14 2.67 -0.02
C ILE A 80 12.42 3.02 0.71
N ASP A 81 13.26 3.82 0.07
CA ASP A 81 14.48 4.36 0.68
C ASP A 81 14.20 5.75 1.25
N PHE A 82 14.58 5.99 2.49
CA PHE A 82 14.41 7.29 3.16
C PHE A 82 15.65 8.17 3.03
N ALA A 83 15.45 9.46 2.96
CA ALA A 83 16.51 10.47 2.98
C ALA A 83 17.03 10.69 4.42
N GLY A 84 17.44 9.62 5.09
CA GLY A 84 17.93 9.63 6.46
C GLY A 84 17.68 8.32 7.17
N LEU A 85 18.05 8.27 8.45
CA LEU A 85 17.90 7.08 9.29
C LEU A 85 16.67 7.22 10.19
N ALA A 86 15.81 6.21 10.17
CA ALA A 86 14.72 6.07 11.13
C ALA A 86 15.22 5.26 12.34
N GLY A 87 15.26 5.87 13.49
CA GLY A 87 15.60 5.20 14.75
C GLY A 87 14.50 4.25 15.22
N PRO A 88 14.81 3.35 16.18
CA PRO A 88 13.81 2.45 16.75
C PRO A 88 12.61 3.20 17.33
N GLY A 89 11.45 2.56 17.32
CA GLY A 89 10.22 3.11 17.85
C GLY A 89 9.12 3.26 16.80
N GLU A 90 8.06 3.96 17.16
CA GLU A 90 6.90 4.14 16.30
C GLU A 90 7.07 5.30 15.31
N TRP A 91 6.66 5.04 14.08
CA TRP A 91 6.61 5.99 12.98
C TRP A 91 5.32 5.82 12.19
N ILE A 92 4.93 6.86 11.48
CA ILE A 92 3.82 6.81 10.51
C ILE A 92 4.40 6.95 9.11
N LEU A 93 4.23 5.93 8.29
CA LEU A 93 4.54 5.96 6.88
C LEU A 93 3.30 6.43 6.12
N SER A 94 3.38 7.65 5.55
CA SER A 94 2.30 8.24 4.75
C SER A 94 2.62 8.11 3.27
N LEU A 95 1.72 7.46 2.55
CA LEU A 95 1.84 7.17 1.13
C LEU A 95 0.66 7.78 0.40
N ASP A 96 0.89 8.76 -0.48
CA ASP A 96 -0.09 9.18 -1.47
C ASP A 96 0.19 8.42 -2.76
N TYR A 97 -0.82 7.78 -3.32
CA TYR A 97 -0.68 6.93 -4.49
C TYR A 97 -1.97 6.89 -5.31
N ARG A 98 -1.86 6.33 -6.50
CA ARG A 98 -2.99 6.09 -7.40
C ARG A 98 -2.92 4.70 -8.00
N GLY A 99 -4.06 4.20 -8.40
CA GLY A 99 -4.21 2.92 -9.05
C GLY A 99 -5.34 2.89 -10.05
N LYS A 100 -5.52 1.75 -10.70
CA LYS A 100 -6.56 1.53 -11.68
C LYS A 100 -7.67 0.65 -11.10
N VAL A 101 -8.91 0.98 -11.42
CA VAL A 101 -10.05 0.09 -11.25
C VAL A 101 -10.07 -0.87 -12.42
N ASN A 102 -10.02 -2.17 -12.17
CA ASN A 102 -9.95 -3.18 -13.23
C ASN A 102 -11.29 -3.87 -13.46
N ASN A 103 -11.36 -4.71 -14.50
CA ASN A 103 -12.55 -5.48 -14.89
C ASN A 103 -12.36 -7.00 -14.70
N ASN A 104 -11.23 -7.42 -14.12
CA ASN A 104 -10.85 -8.82 -14.03
C ASN A 104 -11.20 -9.49 -12.68
N LEU A 105 -12.02 -8.84 -11.87
CA LEU A 105 -12.49 -9.30 -10.57
C LEU A 105 -11.40 -9.50 -9.50
N LEU A 106 -10.28 -8.79 -9.65
CA LEU A 106 -9.14 -8.84 -8.73
C LEU A 106 -8.83 -7.44 -8.16
N GLY A 107 -8.51 -7.38 -6.87
CA GLY A 107 -8.24 -6.12 -6.20
C GLY A 107 -9.50 -5.26 -6.11
N LEU A 108 -9.44 -4.03 -6.60
CA LEU A 108 -10.61 -3.16 -6.77
C LEU A 108 -11.12 -3.25 -8.20
N TYR A 109 -12.34 -3.69 -8.38
CA TYR A 109 -12.92 -3.92 -9.69
C TYR A 109 -14.32 -3.36 -9.84
N LYS A 110 -14.70 -3.18 -11.10
CA LYS A 110 -15.99 -2.67 -11.54
C LYS A 110 -16.84 -3.80 -12.10
N SER A 111 -18.10 -3.85 -11.68
CA SER A 111 -19.13 -4.65 -12.33
C SER A 111 -20.32 -3.76 -12.69
N THR A 112 -21.03 -4.13 -13.77
CA THR A 112 -22.23 -3.42 -14.22
C THR A 112 -23.44 -4.31 -13.97
N TRP A 113 -24.57 -3.67 -13.65
CA TRP A 113 -25.85 -4.35 -13.52
C TRP A 113 -26.92 -3.66 -14.39
N THR A 114 -27.90 -4.43 -14.81
CA THR A 114 -29.05 -3.93 -15.57
C THR A 114 -30.32 -4.51 -14.98
N THR A 115 -31.30 -3.63 -14.71
CA THR A 115 -32.65 -4.01 -14.29
C THR A 115 -33.65 -3.19 -15.07
N GLY A 116 -34.37 -3.84 -15.99
CA GLY A 116 -35.24 -3.13 -16.94
C GLY A 116 -34.42 -2.18 -17.82
N GLU A 117 -34.82 -0.88 -17.85
CA GLU A 117 -34.10 0.15 -18.60
C GLU A 117 -32.99 0.85 -17.80
N LYS A 118 -32.79 0.45 -16.55
CA LYS A 118 -31.76 1.03 -15.66
C LYS A 118 -30.49 0.18 -15.67
N THR A 119 -29.37 0.87 -15.85
CA THR A 119 -28.03 0.29 -15.69
C THR A 119 -27.26 1.05 -14.62
N GLY A 120 -26.40 0.35 -13.90
CA GLY A 120 -25.54 0.97 -12.89
C GLY A 120 -24.21 0.24 -12.76
N THR A 121 -23.31 0.84 -12.02
CA THR A 121 -21.98 0.33 -11.76
C THR A 121 -21.79 0.12 -10.26
N ILE A 122 -21.15 -0.99 -9.91
CA ILE A 122 -20.74 -1.30 -8.54
C ILE A 122 -19.23 -1.47 -8.52
N LEU A 123 -18.57 -0.84 -7.56
CA LEU A 123 -17.17 -1.07 -7.25
C LEU A 123 -17.08 -2.06 -6.08
N SER A 124 -16.27 -3.07 -6.22
CA SER A 124 -16.09 -4.14 -5.23
C SER A 124 -14.63 -4.51 -5.09
N THR A 125 -14.29 -5.14 -3.98
CA THR A 125 -12.93 -5.63 -3.74
C THR A 125 -12.92 -7.15 -3.61
N HIS A 126 -11.84 -7.76 -4.13
CA HIS A 126 -11.52 -9.15 -3.93
C HIS A 126 -10.01 -9.27 -3.73
N PHE A 127 -9.58 -9.62 -2.52
CA PHE A 127 -8.18 -9.58 -2.14
C PHE A 127 -7.48 -10.93 -2.08
N GLU A 128 -8.21 -11.99 -2.03
CA GLU A 128 -7.63 -13.33 -1.96
C GLU A 128 -7.13 -13.84 -3.33
N PRO A 129 -5.99 -14.53 -3.35
CA PRO A 129 -5.09 -14.79 -2.23
C PRO A 129 -4.08 -13.65 -1.97
N VAL A 130 -3.75 -12.80 -2.94
CA VAL A 130 -2.65 -11.80 -2.87
C VAL A 130 -2.99 -10.50 -3.59
N HIS A 131 -4.24 -10.10 -3.60
CA HIS A 131 -4.69 -8.97 -4.41
C HIS A 131 -4.91 -7.67 -3.63
N ALA A 132 -4.75 -7.66 -2.30
CA ALA A 132 -4.78 -6.45 -1.50
C ALA A 132 -3.70 -5.45 -1.96
N ARG A 133 -2.52 -5.92 -2.32
CA ARG A 133 -1.38 -5.13 -2.83
C ARG A 133 -1.67 -4.37 -4.13
N ARG A 134 -2.76 -4.70 -4.84
CA ARG A 134 -3.25 -3.96 -6.01
C ARG A 134 -4.06 -2.71 -5.64
N VAL A 135 -4.45 -2.57 -4.37
CA VAL A 135 -5.34 -1.52 -3.88
C VAL A 135 -4.63 -0.63 -2.86
N PHE A 136 -3.78 -1.20 -2.04
CA PHE A 136 -2.93 -0.46 -1.12
C PHE A 136 -1.59 -1.16 -0.90
N PRO A 137 -0.51 -0.40 -0.73
CA PRO A 137 0.78 -0.96 -0.34
C PRO A 137 0.67 -1.55 1.05
N CYS A 138 1.11 -2.78 1.25
CA CYS A 138 0.90 -3.47 2.50
C CYS A 138 1.99 -4.52 2.80
N PHE A 139 2.03 -4.94 4.06
CA PHE A 139 2.79 -6.11 4.48
C PHE A 139 1.93 -7.35 4.27
N ASP A 140 1.88 -7.83 3.02
CA ASP A 140 0.95 -8.87 2.58
C ASP A 140 1.52 -10.28 2.82
N GLU A 141 1.87 -10.55 4.07
CA GLU A 141 2.30 -11.86 4.54
C GLU A 141 1.43 -12.30 5.74
N PRO A 142 1.13 -13.60 5.87
CA PRO A 142 0.22 -14.11 6.91
C PRO A 142 0.67 -13.80 8.35
N SER A 143 1.96 -13.53 8.57
CA SER A 143 2.51 -13.17 9.86
C SER A 143 2.18 -11.75 10.32
N TYR A 144 1.78 -10.87 9.38
CA TYR A 144 1.45 -9.47 9.67
C TYR A 144 -0.05 -9.25 9.68
N LYS A 145 -0.69 -9.60 10.79
CA LYS A 145 -2.11 -9.30 11.01
C LYS A 145 -2.23 -8.01 11.80
N THR A 146 -2.87 -7.01 11.20
CA THR A 146 -3.10 -5.69 11.81
C THR A 146 -4.56 -5.26 11.66
N PRO A 147 -5.07 -4.41 12.56
CA PRO A 147 -6.33 -3.72 12.33
C PRO A 147 -6.27 -2.79 11.13
#